data_ce9e1d6ad6c7f25faf87ea57ebbbc322
#
_entry.id   ce9e1d6ad6c7f25faf87ea57ebbbc322
#
_cell.length_a   1.000
_cell.length_b   1.000
_cell.length_c   1.000
_cell.angle_alpha   90.00
_cell.angle_beta   90.00
_cell.angle_gamma   90.00
#
_symmetry.space_group_name_H-M   'P 1'
#
loop_
_entity.id
_entity.type
_entity.pdbx_description
1 polymer ?
#
loop_
_entity_poly.entity_id
_entity_poly.type
_entity_poly.pdbx_seq_one_letter_code
_entity_poly.pdbx_strand_id
1 'polypeptide(L)'
;MCLPNLSQQRQHPALIALGEAIRLARKKQGISQEKLALMAEIDRSYIGRVERGDNNVAILTLLKIAQALNVGLKDLMKEAKL
;
A
#
# COMPACT_ATOMS: atom_id res chain seq x y z
N MET A 1 4.03 25.86 16.61
CA MET A 1 4.30 24.46 16.28
C MET A 1 4.15 24.26 14.77
N CYS A 2 5.12 23.65 14.15
CA CYS A 2 5.07 23.41 12.72
C CYS A 2 4.25 22.17 12.42
N LEU A 3 3.42 22.25 11.39
CA LEU A 3 2.73 21.07 10.89
C LEU A 3 3.75 20.13 10.26
N PRO A 4 3.53 18.82 10.36
CA PRO A 4 4.44 17.88 9.70
C PRO A 4 4.47 18.16 8.21
N ASN A 5 5.65 18.22 7.66
CA ASN A 5 5.83 18.31 6.23
C ASN A 5 5.43 16.97 5.62
N LEU A 6 4.68 17.00 4.51
CA LEU A 6 4.29 15.77 3.83
C LEU A 6 5.50 14.94 3.45
N SER A 7 6.62 15.58 3.11
CA SER A 7 7.83 14.86 2.78
C SER A 7 8.40 14.07 3.95
N GLN A 8 8.09 14.49 5.19
CA GLN A 8 8.53 13.77 6.37
C GLN A 8 7.80 12.47 6.61
N GLN A 9 6.64 12.30 5.97
CA GLN A 9 5.87 11.07 6.07
C GLN A 9 6.35 10.01 5.07
N ARG A 10 7.07 10.44 4.05
CA ARG A 10 7.60 9.52 3.05
C ARG A 10 8.63 8.62 3.70
N GLN A 11 8.61 7.35 3.33
CA GLN A 11 9.57 6.37 3.83
C GLN A 11 9.48 6.16 5.34
N HIS A 12 8.35 6.54 5.96
CA HIS A 12 8.12 6.19 7.35
C HIS A 12 8.18 4.66 7.48
N PRO A 13 8.84 4.11 8.51
CA PRO A 13 8.97 2.67 8.65
C PRO A 13 7.66 1.90 8.53
N ALA A 14 6.57 2.42 9.06
CA ALA A 14 5.27 1.77 8.95
C ALA A 14 4.79 1.73 7.50
N LEU A 15 5.02 2.80 6.75
CA LEU A 15 4.62 2.85 5.35
C LEU A 15 5.46 1.92 4.48
N ILE A 16 6.75 1.83 4.78
CA ILE A 16 7.63 0.89 4.09
C ILE A 16 7.18 -0.54 4.34
N ALA A 17 6.89 -0.86 5.60
CA ALA A 17 6.46 -2.21 5.97
C ALA A 17 5.12 -2.56 5.31
N LEU A 18 4.17 -1.63 5.32
CA LEU A 18 2.87 -1.84 4.70
C LEU A 18 3.01 -2.00 3.19
N GLY A 19 3.81 -1.15 2.57
CA GLY A 19 4.06 -1.23 1.14
C GLY A 19 4.67 -2.57 0.74
N GLU A 20 5.60 -3.06 1.53
CA GLU A 20 6.22 -4.37 1.28
C GLU A 20 5.21 -5.50 1.44
N ALA A 21 4.32 -5.41 2.44
CA ALA A 21 3.28 -6.42 2.62
C ALA A 21 2.35 -6.48 1.41
N ILE A 22 1.99 -5.32 0.88
CA ILE A 22 1.16 -5.22 -0.32
C ILE A 22 1.89 -5.82 -1.52
N ARG A 23 3.16 -5.48 -1.68
CA ARG A 23 3.97 -5.98 -2.79
C ARG A 23 4.09 -7.51 -2.75
N LEU A 24 4.35 -8.07 -1.58
CA LEU A 24 4.46 -9.51 -1.41
C LEU A 24 3.14 -10.22 -1.71
N ALA A 25 2.03 -9.67 -1.23
CA ALA A 25 0.71 -10.24 -1.52
C ALA A 25 0.42 -10.22 -3.02
N ARG A 26 0.78 -9.12 -3.68
CA ARG A 26 0.61 -8.98 -5.12
C ARG A 26 1.44 -10.01 -5.88
N LYS A 27 2.71 -10.12 -5.53
CA LYS A 27 3.62 -11.05 -6.19
C LYS A 27 3.22 -12.51 -5.97
N LYS A 28 2.71 -12.80 -4.79
CA LYS A 28 2.24 -14.13 -4.48
C LYS A 28 1.13 -14.58 -5.41
N GLN A 29 0.31 -13.63 -5.88
CA GLN A 29 -0.76 -13.91 -6.82
C GLN A 29 -0.31 -13.80 -8.28
N GLY A 30 0.94 -13.42 -8.51
CA GLY A 30 1.50 -13.34 -9.85
C GLY A 30 0.94 -12.20 -10.68
N ILE A 31 0.49 -11.12 -10.05
CA ILE A 31 -0.07 -9.98 -10.78
C ILE A 31 0.89 -8.79 -10.74
N SER A 32 0.81 -7.95 -11.78
CA SER A 32 1.64 -6.76 -11.88
C SER A 32 1.04 -5.61 -11.10
N GLN A 33 1.83 -4.55 -10.89
CA GLN A 33 1.30 -3.30 -10.31
C GLN A 33 0.16 -2.75 -11.17
N GLU A 34 0.32 -2.82 -12.48
CA GLU A 34 -0.70 -2.34 -13.41
C GLU A 34 -2.00 -3.12 -13.24
N LYS A 35 -1.91 -4.44 -13.12
CA LYS A 35 -3.08 -5.29 -12.91
C LYS A 35 -3.75 -4.96 -11.58
N LEU A 36 -2.98 -4.81 -10.51
CA LEU A 36 -3.54 -4.45 -9.22
C LEU A 36 -4.24 -3.10 -9.29
N ALA A 37 -3.61 -2.11 -9.93
CA ALA A 37 -4.20 -0.79 -10.06
C ALA A 37 -5.54 -0.86 -10.79
N LEU A 38 -5.59 -1.63 -11.86
CA LEU A 38 -6.82 -1.83 -12.62
C LEU A 38 -7.90 -2.48 -11.77
N MET A 39 -7.56 -3.52 -11.03
CA MET A 39 -8.50 -4.23 -10.17
C MET A 39 -9.02 -3.36 -9.03
N ALA A 40 -8.16 -2.52 -8.47
CA ALA A 40 -8.51 -1.64 -7.36
C ALA A 40 -9.10 -0.31 -7.83
N GLU A 41 -9.11 -0.06 -9.15
CA GLU A 41 -9.56 1.21 -9.73
C GLU A 41 -8.76 2.38 -9.19
N ILE A 42 -7.46 2.21 -9.15
CA ILE A 42 -6.49 3.20 -8.64
C ILE A 42 -5.43 3.40 -9.70
N ASP A 43 -4.84 4.58 -9.74
CA ASP A 43 -3.77 4.88 -10.68
C ASP A 43 -2.54 4.01 -10.39
N ARG A 44 -1.94 3.47 -11.47
CA ARG A 44 -0.77 2.60 -11.33
C ARG A 44 0.40 3.30 -10.62
N SER A 45 0.63 4.57 -10.93
CA SER A 45 1.72 5.30 -10.29
C SER A 45 1.51 5.43 -8.79
N TYR A 46 0.25 5.51 -8.36
CA TYR A 46 -0.08 5.55 -6.94
C TYR A 46 0.28 4.21 -6.27
N ILE A 47 -0.06 3.09 -6.92
CA ILE A 47 0.30 1.76 -6.40
C ILE A 47 1.81 1.67 -6.22
N GLY A 48 2.59 2.13 -7.18
CA GLY A 48 4.04 2.12 -7.10
C GLY A 48 4.55 2.91 -5.89
N ARG A 49 3.98 4.10 -5.66
CA ARG A 49 4.38 4.92 -4.51
C ARG A 49 4.01 4.26 -3.20
N VAL A 50 2.83 3.65 -3.12
CA VAL A 50 2.39 2.95 -1.91
C VAL A 50 3.34 1.79 -1.61
N GLU A 51 3.70 1.01 -2.60
CA GLU A 51 4.58 -0.14 -2.41
C GLU A 51 5.98 0.27 -1.97
N ARG A 52 6.43 1.47 -2.35
CA ARG A 52 7.74 1.99 -1.93
C ARG A 52 7.72 2.68 -0.57
N GLY A 53 6.52 2.89 0.00
CA GLY A 53 6.39 3.60 1.26
C GLY A 53 6.47 5.12 1.10
N ASP A 54 6.20 5.62 -0.10
CA ASP A 54 6.29 7.04 -0.40
C ASP A 54 5.02 7.83 -0.09
N ASN A 55 3.92 7.14 0.13
CA ASN A 55 2.62 7.78 0.37
C ASN A 55 2.01 7.31 1.68
N ASN A 56 1.42 8.27 2.39
CA ASN A 56 0.56 7.96 3.53
C ASN A 56 -0.80 7.60 2.96
N VAL A 57 -1.07 6.31 2.83
CA VAL A 57 -2.25 5.82 2.14
C VAL A 57 -3.50 5.97 3.01
N ALA A 58 -4.57 6.53 2.44
CA ALA A 58 -5.84 6.67 3.14
C ALA A 58 -6.46 5.29 3.37
N ILE A 59 -7.16 5.14 4.49
CA ILE A 59 -7.72 3.84 4.89
C ILE A 59 -8.68 3.29 3.83
N LEU A 60 -9.50 4.12 3.22
CA LEU A 60 -10.44 3.65 2.20
C LEU A 60 -9.72 3.17 0.94
N THR A 61 -8.64 3.84 0.58
CA THR A 61 -7.80 3.40 -0.54
C THR A 61 -7.13 2.08 -0.21
N LEU A 62 -6.63 1.94 1.01
CA LEU A 62 -6.01 0.71 1.47
C LEU A 62 -7.00 -0.46 1.45
N LEU A 63 -8.26 -0.19 1.82
CA LEU A 63 -9.30 -1.22 1.73
C LEU A 63 -9.54 -1.67 0.29
N LYS A 64 -9.52 -0.74 -0.66
CA LYS A 64 -9.66 -1.10 -2.09
C LYS A 64 -8.52 -2.01 -2.53
N ILE A 65 -7.31 -1.70 -2.10
CA ILE A 65 -6.13 -2.52 -2.44
C ILE A 65 -6.28 -3.92 -1.83
N ALA A 66 -6.65 -3.99 -0.57
CA ALA A 66 -6.83 -5.27 0.11
C ALA A 66 -7.91 -6.11 -0.56
N GLN A 67 -9.04 -5.49 -0.92
CA GLN A 67 -10.13 -6.18 -1.61
C GLN A 67 -9.69 -6.70 -2.98
N ALA A 68 -8.92 -5.90 -3.71
CA ALA A 68 -8.41 -6.32 -5.01
C ALA A 68 -7.48 -7.51 -4.87
N LEU A 69 -6.70 -7.56 -3.80
CA LEU A 69 -5.80 -8.67 -3.51
C LEU A 69 -6.51 -9.85 -2.86
N ASN A 70 -7.79 -9.68 -2.56
CA ASN A 70 -8.59 -10.70 -1.87
C ASN A 70 -7.96 -11.13 -0.55
N VAL A 71 -7.43 -10.16 0.19
CA VAL A 71 -6.89 -10.37 1.53
C VAL A 71 -7.58 -9.42 2.49
N GLY A 72 -7.62 -9.79 3.77
CA GLY A 72 -8.15 -8.89 4.79
C GLY A 72 -7.16 -7.79 5.11
N LEU A 73 -7.66 -6.60 5.42
CA LEU A 73 -6.80 -5.51 5.87
C LEU A 73 -6.02 -5.93 7.11
N LYS A 74 -6.67 -6.66 7.99
CA LYS A 74 -6.06 -7.23 9.19
C LYS A 74 -4.83 -8.09 8.83
N ASP A 75 -4.94 -8.88 7.78
CA ASP A 75 -3.84 -9.75 7.35
C ASP A 75 -2.67 -8.95 6.80
N LEU A 76 -2.94 -7.87 6.07
CA LEU A 76 -1.89 -6.99 5.58
C LEU A 76 -1.16 -6.32 6.74
N MET A 77 -1.91 -5.85 7.73
CA MET A 77 -1.33 -5.21 8.91
C MET A 77 -0.48 -6.18 9.71
N LYS A 78 -0.96 -7.40 9.86
CA LYS A 78 -0.22 -8.45 10.56
C LYS A 78 1.08 -8.77 9.84
N GLU A 79 1.02 -8.90 8.52
CA GLU A 79 2.19 -9.18 7.70
C GLU A 79 3.22 -8.06 7.80
N ALA A 80 2.74 -6.82 7.88
CA ALA A 80 3.58 -5.65 8.05
C ALA A 80 4.05 -5.46 9.51
N LYS A 81 3.54 -6.29 10.42
CA LYS A 81 3.83 -6.22 11.86
C LYS A 81 3.37 -4.89 12.45
N LEU A 82 2.25 -4.41 11.98
CA LEU A 82 1.59 -3.22 12.50
C LEU A 82 0.32 -3.61 13.30
#